data_75d270a105c32aa17c2aa3235e8acc93
#
_entry.id   75d270a105c32aa17c2aa3235e8acc93
#
_cell.length_a   1.000
_cell.length_b   1.000
_cell.length_c   1.000
_cell.angle_alpha   90.00
_cell.angle_beta   90.00
_cell.angle_gamma   90.00
#
_symmetry.space_group_name_H-M   'P 1'
#
loop_
_entity.id
_entity.type
_entity.pdbx_description
1 polymer ?
#
loop_
_entity_poly.entity_id
_entity_poly.type
_entity_poly.pdbx_seq_one_letter_code
_entity_poly.pdbx_strand_id
1 'polypeptide(L)'
;AGSSEAASDAASDAAAAAQEAYTKIMEQLDAASKKYDGDTVVATVNGTEVTWKLCYYLIASMTSQFIRYTMAIPDFTTDTGDGTTLQDAMREALEARMKYYTVPAAEADKRGLAETVDAEVETQWNSIVEQYGGVDALMEAMESAYLDEPTYRLLLRSNAAFNAIMEDTYGANGEKLSEADVLAWANDNNYVRCKHILFLTKNDDGTDMTDEEKAEVRKEAETTLEELRALESDRETMMARFDELMAEADDPGMTNFPDGYIFTDDQMVQEFEDGARALADYEISDIVESSYGYHIILRLPLDPDGKTLSQDSGTGDYMTLRADAANELFNNMLIDWINNAEVEWKGDFGTMDYNELFTLPEEPAAKSANVWMYVAIAALVVIVALAAVLLGRKKPAETEETETSETAEVTTDETEKAETVEKTETEDVPETEPEKAATETEAPAEAEGETKTEEDE
;
A
#
# COMPACT_ATOMS: atom_id res chain seq x y z
N ALA A 1 -11.01 1.55 -52.05
CA ALA A 1 -11.02 2.98 -51.63
C ALA A 1 -12.25 3.36 -50.78
N GLY A 2 -13.46 2.84 -51.03
CA GLY A 2 -14.65 3.20 -50.25
C GLY A 2 -14.77 2.62 -48.84
N SER A 3 -14.03 1.53 -48.50
CA SER A 3 -14.13 0.90 -47.18
C SER A 3 -13.24 1.57 -46.12
N SER A 4 -12.17 2.26 -46.54
CA SER A 4 -11.29 2.98 -45.60
C SER A 4 -11.84 4.35 -45.20
N GLU A 5 -12.58 4.99 -46.08
CA GLU A 5 -13.22 6.31 -45.86
C GLU A 5 -14.42 6.16 -44.90
N ALA A 6 -15.28 5.15 -45.12
CA ALA A 6 -16.39 4.84 -44.22
C ALA A 6 -15.94 4.41 -42.81
N ALA A 7 -14.81 3.71 -42.67
CA ALA A 7 -14.23 3.35 -41.37
C ALA A 7 -13.63 4.58 -40.65
N SER A 8 -13.05 5.51 -41.40
CA SER A 8 -12.53 6.80 -40.87
C SER A 8 -13.68 7.70 -40.37
N ASP A 9 -14.77 7.79 -41.14
CA ASP A 9 -15.95 8.61 -40.78
C ASP A 9 -16.64 8.00 -39.52
N ALA A 10 -16.81 6.68 -39.44
CA ALA A 10 -17.39 6.01 -38.28
C ALA A 10 -16.52 6.18 -37.02
N ALA A 11 -15.21 6.16 -37.15
CA ALA A 11 -14.27 6.42 -36.03
C ALA A 11 -14.33 7.89 -35.56
N SER A 12 -14.47 8.83 -36.50
CA SER A 12 -14.65 10.26 -36.22
C SER A 12 -15.97 10.53 -35.48
N ASP A 13 -17.07 9.92 -35.94
CA ASP A 13 -18.39 10.06 -35.31
C ASP A 13 -18.40 9.43 -33.88
N ALA A 14 -17.77 8.28 -33.70
CA ALA A 14 -17.63 7.65 -32.39
C ALA A 14 -16.81 8.51 -31.41
N ALA A 15 -15.72 9.13 -31.90
CA ALA A 15 -14.89 10.03 -31.08
C ALA A 15 -15.67 11.30 -30.69
N ALA A 16 -16.46 11.85 -31.61
CA ALA A 16 -17.33 13.03 -31.35
C ALA A 16 -18.39 12.67 -30.29
N ALA A 17 -19.07 11.53 -30.41
CA ALA A 17 -20.06 11.08 -29.44
C ALA A 17 -19.45 10.84 -28.05
N ALA A 18 -18.26 10.25 -27.98
CA ALA A 18 -17.54 10.05 -26.71
C ALA A 18 -17.16 11.40 -26.06
N GLN A 19 -16.74 12.38 -26.87
CA GLN A 19 -16.43 13.72 -26.38
C GLN A 19 -17.68 14.45 -25.87
N GLU A 20 -18.81 14.32 -26.55
CA GLU A 20 -20.09 14.89 -26.10
C GLU A 20 -20.56 14.28 -24.79
N ALA A 21 -20.48 12.93 -24.67
CA ALA A 21 -20.81 12.21 -23.44
C ALA A 21 -19.93 12.66 -22.27
N TYR A 22 -18.63 12.79 -22.50
CA TYR A 22 -17.67 13.27 -21.48
C TYR A 22 -17.99 14.70 -21.05
N THR A 23 -18.25 15.59 -21.99
CA THR A 23 -18.62 16.99 -21.70
C THR A 23 -19.86 17.06 -20.82
N LYS A 24 -20.87 16.25 -21.13
CA LYS A 24 -22.10 16.17 -20.33
C LYS A 24 -21.86 15.69 -18.92
N ILE A 25 -21.00 14.68 -18.74
CA ILE A 25 -20.61 14.18 -17.42
C ILE A 25 -19.97 15.31 -16.60
N MET A 26 -19.03 16.04 -17.19
CA MET A 26 -18.37 17.15 -16.49
C MET A 26 -19.34 18.27 -16.11
N GLU A 27 -20.30 18.60 -16.98
CA GLU A 27 -21.36 19.55 -16.66
C GLU A 27 -22.25 19.09 -15.50
N GLN A 28 -22.55 17.77 -15.42
CA GLN A 28 -23.31 17.19 -14.32
C GLN A 28 -22.53 17.27 -13.00
N LEU A 29 -21.24 16.93 -13.01
CA LEU A 29 -20.37 17.02 -11.84
C LEU A 29 -20.24 18.50 -11.37
N ASP A 30 -20.03 19.42 -12.29
CA ASP A 30 -19.92 20.85 -11.96
C ASP A 30 -21.23 21.46 -11.41
N ALA A 31 -22.37 21.10 -11.99
CA ALA A 31 -23.67 21.50 -11.49
C ALA A 31 -23.94 20.94 -10.08
N ALA A 32 -23.60 19.67 -9.85
CA ALA A 32 -23.75 19.02 -8.55
C ALA A 32 -22.87 19.68 -7.47
N SER A 33 -21.63 20.07 -7.79
CA SER A 33 -20.73 20.76 -6.85
C SER A 33 -21.31 22.07 -6.31
N LYS A 34 -22.10 22.75 -7.14
CA LYS A 34 -22.71 24.07 -6.88
C LYS A 34 -24.13 24.00 -6.32
N LYS A 35 -24.66 22.78 -6.06
CA LYS A 35 -26.02 22.59 -5.53
C LYS A 35 -26.21 23.23 -4.15
N TYR A 36 -25.14 23.26 -3.36
CA TYR A 36 -25.08 23.92 -2.06
C TYR A 36 -23.84 24.80 -1.96
N ASP A 37 -23.86 25.77 -1.06
CA ASP A 37 -22.68 26.54 -0.70
C ASP A 37 -21.60 25.63 -0.11
N GLY A 38 -20.35 25.84 -0.50
CA GLY A 38 -19.22 24.98 -0.08
C GLY A 38 -19.05 24.88 1.43
N ASP A 39 -19.33 25.97 2.15
CA ASP A 39 -19.19 26.06 3.61
C ASP A 39 -20.42 25.53 4.36
N THR A 40 -21.46 25.07 3.65
CA THR A 40 -22.64 24.47 4.29
C THR A 40 -22.24 23.24 5.09
N VAL A 41 -22.48 23.22 6.39
CA VAL A 41 -22.27 22.05 7.24
C VAL A 41 -23.34 21.01 6.94
N VAL A 42 -22.93 19.87 6.39
CA VAL A 42 -23.81 18.76 5.96
C VAL A 42 -23.88 17.61 6.97
N ALA A 43 -22.85 17.46 7.77
CA ALA A 43 -22.78 16.45 8.83
C ALA A 43 -21.81 16.89 9.94
N THR A 44 -21.83 16.16 11.06
CA THR A 44 -20.73 16.19 12.02
C THR A 44 -20.25 14.77 12.30
N VAL A 45 -18.95 14.62 12.55
CA VAL A 45 -18.32 13.35 12.97
C VAL A 45 -17.76 13.58 14.38
N ASN A 46 -18.34 12.94 15.38
CA ASN A 46 -18.00 13.20 16.80
C ASN A 46 -18.00 14.70 17.16
N GLY A 47 -18.89 15.49 16.54
CA GLY A 47 -18.97 16.94 16.71
C GLY A 47 -18.05 17.76 15.79
N THR A 48 -17.11 17.16 15.05
CA THR A 48 -16.31 17.84 14.02
C THR A 48 -17.16 18.10 12.79
N GLU A 49 -17.23 19.35 12.34
CA GLU A 49 -18.05 19.75 11.19
C GLU A 49 -17.48 19.21 9.87
N VAL A 50 -18.39 18.69 9.04
CA VAL A 50 -18.14 18.28 7.65
C VAL A 50 -18.91 19.22 6.74
N THR A 51 -18.18 19.95 5.90
CA THR A 51 -18.76 20.90 4.95
C THR A 51 -19.21 20.22 3.65
N TRP A 52 -20.09 20.90 2.89
CA TRP A 52 -20.47 20.44 1.55
C TRP A 52 -19.26 20.27 0.64
N LYS A 53 -18.28 21.16 0.71
CA LYS A 53 -17.06 21.08 -0.10
C LYS A 53 -16.32 19.75 0.10
N LEU A 54 -16.08 19.36 1.35
CA LEU A 54 -15.45 18.06 1.65
C LEU A 54 -16.36 16.90 1.22
N CYS A 55 -17.64 16.95 1.60
CA CYS A 55 -18.61 15.89 1.27
C CYS A 55 -18.71 15.68 -0.24
N TYR A 56 -18.86 16.77 -1.01
CA TYR A 56 -18.92 16.68 -2.46
C TYR A 56 -17.63 16.18 -3.11
N TYR A 57 -16.48 16.65 -2.65
CA TYR A 57 -15.19 16.10 -3.09
C TYR A 57 -15.13 14.57 -2.94
N LEU A 58 -15.57 14.06 -1.79
CA LEU A 58 -15.59 12.61 -1.54
C LEU A 58 -16.56 11.88 -2.47
N ILE A 59 -17.78 12.42 -2.68
CA ILE A 59 -18.76 11.87 -3.61
C ILE A 59 -18.20 11.87 -5.04
N ALA A 60 -17.66 12.99 -5.50
CA ALA A 60 -17.11 13.14 -6.85
C ALA A 60 -15.92 12.20 -7.07
N SER A 61 -15.04 12.04 -6.09
CA SER A 61 -13.89 11.12 -6.17
C SER A 61 -14.32 9.66 -6.31
N MET A 62 -15.35 9.23 -5.59
CA MET A 62 -15.92 7.88 -5.72
C MET A 62 -16.63 7.70 -7.06
N THR A 63 -17.45 8.66 -7.46
CA THR A 63 -18.18 8.63 -8.75
C THR A 63 -17.20 8.61 -9.93
N SER A 64 -16.07 9.32 -9.85
CA SER A 64 -15.04 9.35 -10.89
C SER A 64 -14.41 7.98 -11.16
N GLN A 65 -14.38 7.09 -10.19
CA GLN A 65 -13.92 5.71 -10.42
C GLN A 65 -14.87 4.95 -11.36
N PHE A 66 -16.19 5.08 -11.18
CA PHE A 66 -17.17 4.49 -12.09
C PHE A 66 -17.09 5.11 -13.48
N ILE A 67 -17.01 6.44 -13.56
CA ILE A 67 -16.92 7.16 -14.84
C ILE A 67 -15.71 6.69 -15.65
N ARG A 68 -14.58 6.42 -15.00
CA ARG A 68 -13.35 5.94 -15.67
C ARG A 68 -13.56 4.60 -16.39
N TYR A 69 -14.40 3.72 -15.85
CA TYR A 69 -14.64 2.38 -16.44
C TYR A 69 -15.85 2.39 -17.38
N THR A 70 -16.88 3.19 -17.10
CA THR A 70 -18.15 3.12 -17.81
C THR A 70 -18.38 4.28 -18.78
N MET A 71 -17.58 5.35 -18.67
CA MET A 71 -17.80 6.62 -19.39
C MET A 71 -19.20 7.20 -19.16
N ALA A 72 -19.76 6.97 -17.96
CA ALA A 72 -21.08 7.46 -17.55
C ALA A 72 -21.14 7.65 -16.02
N ILE A 73 -22.00 8.55 -15.55
CA ILE A 73 -22.42 8.59 -14.15
C ILE A 73 -23.26 7.34 -13.91
N PRO A 74 -23.00 6.55 -12.85
CA PRO A 74 -23.74 5.33 -12.60
C PRO A 74 -25.19 5.60 -12.23
N ASP A 75 -26.08 4.65 -12.47
CA ASP A 75 -27.40 4.63 -11.85
C ASP A 75 -27.27 4.14 -10.42
N PHE A 76 -27.47 5.03 -9.46
CA PHE A 76 -27.30 4.75 -8.04
C PHE A 76 -28.38 3.83 -7.45
N THR A 77 -29.42 3.50 -8.21
CA THR A 77 -30.41 2.47 -7.80
C THR A 77 -29.99 1.05 -8.15
N THR A 78 -28.85 0.88 -8.83
CA THR A 78 -28.32 -0.44 -9.22
C THR A 78 -28.04 -1.28 -7.97
N ASP A 79 -28.52 -2.53 -7.97
CA ASP A 79 -28.21 -3.53 -6.94
C ASP A 79 -26.74 -3.96 -7.02
N THR A 80 -26.03 -3.95 -5.90
CA THR A 80 -24.61 -4.35 -5.79
C THR A 80 -24.41 -5.86 -5.76
N GLY A 81 -25.51 -6.65 -5.74
CA GLY A 81 -25.48 -8.12 -5.75
C GLY A 81 -25.77 -8.76 -4.39
N ASP A 82 -25.87 -7.95 -3.33
CA ASP A 82 -26.17 -8.37 -1.96
C ASP A 82 -27.53 -7.84 -1.45
N GLY A 83 -28.29 -7.19 -2.34
CA GLY A 83 -29.59 -6.59 -2.03
C GLY A 83 -29.50 -5.13 -1.51
N THR A 84 -28.30 -4.54 -1.48
CA THR A 84 -28.11 -3.10 -1.26
C THR A 84 -28.04 -2.34 -2.58
N THR A 85 -28.39 -1.04 -2.58
CA THR A 85 -28.22 -0.21 -3.75
C THR A 85 -26.82 0.40 -3.79
N LEU A 86 -26.34 0.75 -4.99
CA LEU A 86 -25.09 1.49 -5.14
C LEU A 86 -25.11 2.80 -4.32
N GLN A 87 -26.28 3.45 -4.20
CA GLN A 87 -26.44 4.63 -3.35
C GLN A 87 -26.16 4.34 -1.88
N ASP A 88 -26.66 3.21 -1.35
CA ASP A 88 -26.46 2.84 0.04
C ASP A 88 -25.00 2.49 0.31
N ALA A 89 -24.38 1.71 -0.58
CA ALA A 89 -22.96 1.38 -0.50
C ALA A 89 -22.06 2.64 -0.59
N MET A 90 -22.38 3.56 -1.47
CA MET A 90 -21.64 4.83 -1.56
C MET A 90 -21.84 5.73 -0.33
N ARG A 91 -23.03 5.73 0.27
CA ARG A 91 -23.29 6.49 1.51
C ARG A 91 -22.46 5.93 2.66
N GLU A 92 -22.43 4.61 2.82
CA GLU A 92 -21.59 3.96 3.82
C GLU A 92 -20.09 4.28 3.60
N ALA A 93 -19.62 4.17 2.36
CA ALA A 93 -18.26 4.54 2.00
C ALA A 93 -17.96 6.03 2.23
N LEU A 94 -18.93 6.91 2.00
CA LEU A 94 -18.81 8.35 2.27
C LEU A 94 -18.65 8.60 3.78
N GLU A 95 -19.48 7.98 4.61
CA GLU A 95 -19.38 8.09 6.07
C GLU A 95 -18.02 7.58 6.57
N ALA A 96 -17.56 6.44 6.08
CA ALA A 96 -16.24 5.91 6.41
C ALA A 96 -15.10 6.88 6.04
N ARG A 97 -15.18 7.51 4.85
CA ARG A 97 -14.19 8.53 4.42
C ARG A 97 -14.26 9.80 5.25
N MET A 98 -15.45 10.28 5.59
CA MET A 98 -15.60 11.45 6.49
C MET A 98 -14.95 11.17 7.84
N LYS A 99 -15.17 9.99 8.42
CA LYS A 99 -14.54 9.56 9.67
C LYS A 99 -13.01 9.51 9.51
N TYR A 100 -12.52 8.89 8.43
CA TYR A 100 -11.08 8.76 8.16
C TYR A 100 -10.37 10.11 8.10
N TYR A 101 -10.99 11.15 7.51
CA TYR A 101 -10.36 12.47 7.39
C TYR A 101 -10.56 13.38 8.61
N THR A 102 -11.52 13.11 9.49
CA THR A 102 -11.81 13.99 10.63
C THR A 102 -11.35 13.43 11.97
N VAL A 103 -11.50 12.12 12.19
CA VAL A 103 -11.23 11.49 13.49
C VAL A 103 -9.76 11.60 13.91
N PRO A 104 -8.77 11.30 13.06
CA PRO A 104 -7.37 11.36 13.49
C PRO A 104 -6.92 12.75 13.88
N ALA A 105 -7.33 13.77 13.13
CA ALA A 105 -7.02 15.16 13.46
C ALA A 105 -7.62 15.57 14.82
N ALA A 106 -8.87 15.18 15.08
CA ALA A 106 -9.53 15.44 16.36
C ALA A 106 -8.85 14.68 17.53
N GLU A 107 -8.37 13.46 17.30
CA GLU A 107 -7.63 12.69 18.32
C GLU A 107 -6.24 13.31 18.59
N ALA A 108 -5.54 13.80 17.56
CA ALA A 108 -4.31 14.53 17.72
C ALA A 108 -4.49 15.80 18.57
N ASP A 109 -5.57 16.56 18.32
CA ASP A 109 -5.92 17.75 19.11
C ASP A 109 -6.17 17.41 20.58
N LYS A 110 -6.93 16.35 20.88
CA LYS A 110 -7.16 15.88 22.25
C LYS A 110 -5.89 15.48 22.98
N ARG A 111 -4.87 15.01 22.25
CA ARG A 111 -3.55 14.63 22.76
C ARG A 111 -2.58 15.82 22.89
N GLY A 112 -2.99 17.01 22.44
CA GLY A 112 -2.13 18.21 22.46
C GLY A 112 -1.08 18.23 21.34
N LEU A 113 -1.28 17.47 20.26
CA LEU A 113 -0.37 17.37 19.12
C LEU A 113 -0.67 18.38 18.01
N ALA A 114 -1.61 19.31 18.22
CA ALA A 114 -2.07 20.27 17.22
C ALA A 114 -0.91 21.05 16.57
N GLU A 115 0.03 21.57 17.36
CA GLU A 115 1.17 22.34 16.84
C GLU A 115 2.10 21.49 15.96
N THR A 116 2.34 20.23 16.32
CA THR A 116 3.13 19.28 15.53
C THR A 116 2.46 18.97 14.20
N VAL A 117 1.16 18.69 14.25
CA VAL A 117 0.35 18.40 13.07
C VAL A 117 0.29 19.60 12.13
N ASP A 118 0.05 20.80 12.66
CA ASP A 118 -0.02 22.03 11.86
C ASP A 118 1.32 22.37 11.20
N ALA A 119 2.45 22.17 11.90
CA ALA A 119 3.78 22.36 11.33
C ALA A 119 4.08 21.40 10.19
N GLU A 120 3.65 20.15 10.30
CA GLU A 120 3.80 19.16 9.23
C GLU A 120 2.89 19.49 8.04
N VAL A 121 1.64 19.94 8.28
CA VAL A 121 0.73 20.42 7.22
C VAL A 121 1.36 21.57 6.44
N GLU A 122 1.97 22.55 7.10
CA GLU A 122 2.66 23.64 6.42
C GLU A 122 3.86 23.16 5.61
N THR A 123 4.60 22.19 6.13
CA THR A 123 5.74 21.58 5.41
C THR A 123 5.27 20.87 4.14
N GLN A 124 4.22 20.04 4.24
CA GLN A 124 3.64 19.33 3.11
C GLN A 124 3.02 20.29 2.09
N TRP A 125 2.28 21.30 2.56
CA TRP A 125 1.68 22.32 1.71
C TRP A 125 2.75 23.05 0.87
N ASN A 126 3.81 23.53 1.50
CA ASN A 126 4.89 24.23 0.80
C ASN A 126 5.59 23.34 -0.24
N SER A 127 5.82 22.06 0.08
CA SER A 127 6.38 21.09 -0.84
C SER A 127 5.49 20.87 -2.06
N ILE A 128 4.17 20.78 -1.85
CA ILE A 128 3.20 20.59 -2.92
C ILE A 128 3.11 21.85 -3.79
N VAL A 129 3.09 23.04 -3.20
CA VAL A 129 3.12 24.32 -3.93
C VAL A 129 4.35 24.40 -4.83
N GLU A 130 5.52 24.02 -4.33
CA GLU A 130 6.75 23.98 -5.14
C GLU A 130 6.65 22.97 -6.30
N GLN A 131 6.12 21.79 -6.02
CA GLN A 131 5.94 20.73 -7.02
C GLN A 131 4.99 21.14 -8.17
N TYR A 132 3.97 21.94 -7.87
CA TYR A 132 3.03 22.48 -8.87
C TYR A 132 3.55 23.75 -9.58
N GLY A 133 4.72 24.26 -9.18
CA GLY A 133 5.30 25.47 -9.77
C GLY A 133 4.68 26.79 -9.25
N GLY A 134 3.99 26.73 -8.11
CA GLY A 134 3.44 27.88 -7.43
C GLY A 134 1.99 27.69 -6.94
N VAL A 135 1.58 28.58 -6.03
CA VAL A 135 0.27 28.49 -5.40
C VAL A 135 -0.88 28.64 -6.41
N ASP A 136 -0.74 29.52 -7.40
CA ASP A 136 -1.82 29.75 -8.38
C ASP A 136 -2.11 28.49 -9.22
N ALA A 137 -1.05 27.78 -9.65
CA ALA A 137 -1.19 26.53 -10.40
C ALA A 137 -1.81 25.41 -9.54
N LEU A 138 -1.42 25.34 -8.25
CA LEU A 138 -2.02 24.40 -7.31
C LEU A 138 -3.52 24.69 -7.09
N MET A 139 -3.88 25.98 -6.93
CA MET A 139 -5.27 26.38 -6.75
C MET A 139 -6.14 26.06 -7.95
N GLU A 140 -5.65 26.30 -9.18
CA GLU A 140 -6.35 25.90 -10.42
C GLU A 140 -6.55 24.38 -10.49
N ALA A 141 -5.53 23.63 -10.12
CA ALA A 141 -5.58 22.17 -10.07
C ALA A 141 -6.61 21.68 -9.03
N MET A 142 -6.63 22.27 -7.83
CA MET A 142 -7.60 21.91 -6.77
C MET A 142 -9.04 22.27 -7.18
N GLU A 143 -9.27 23.45 -7.76
CA GLU A 143 -10.59 23.82 -8.25
C GLU A 143 -11.12 22.82 -9.27
N SER A 144 -10.24 22.35 -10.16
CA SER A 144 -10.55 21.30 -11.13
C SER A 144 -10.96 19.97 -10.48
N ALA A 145 -10.50 19.70 -9.27
CA ALA A 145 -10.84 18.50 -8.48
C ALA A 145 -11.97 18.76 -7.45
N TYR A 146 -12.66 19.89 -7.54
CA TYR A 146 -13.69 20.32 -6.59
C TYR A 146 -13.18 20.56 -5.16
N LEU A 147 -11.88 20.84 -5.00
CA LEU A 147 -11.23 21.17 -3.74
C LEU A 147 -11.00 22.69 -3.61
N ASP A 148 -10.80 23.12 -2.37
CA ASP A 148 -10.23 24.41 -2.02
C ASP A 148 -9.10 24.21 -1.01
N GLU A 149 -8.33 25.25 -0.72
CA GLU A 149 -7.22 25.19 0.21
C GLU A 149 -7.63 24.69 1.61
N PRO A 150 -8.71 25.20 2.26
CA PRO A 150 -9.12 24.70 3.58
C PRO A 150 -9.43 23.20 3.59
N THR A 151 -10.16 22.70 2.59
CA THR A 151 -10.48 21.28 2.48
C THR A 151 -9.23 20.45 2.21
N TYR A 152 -8.35 20.89 1.32
CA TYR A 152 -7.11 20.18 1.04
C TYR A 152 -6.20 20.11 2.26
N ARG A 153 -6.07 21.22 3.01
CA ARG A 153 -5.33 21.24 4.28
C ARG A 153 -5.93 20.30 5.33
N LEU A 154 -7.26 20.13 5.35
CA LEU A 154 -7.91 19.14 6.22
C LEU A 154 -7.48 17.70 5.84
N LEU A 155 -7.40 17.37 4.54
CA LEU A 155 -6.90 16.08 4.10
C LEU A 155 -5.44 15.85 4.52
N LEU A 156 -4.58 16.87 4.36
CA LEU A 156 -3.19 16.81 4.82
C LEU A 156 -3.10 16.66 6.34
N ARG A 157 -3.98 17.37 7.08
CA ARG A 157 -4.02 17.33 8.54
C ARG A 157 -4.34 15.92 9.08
N SER A 158 -5.23 15.18 8.41
CA SER A 158 -5.50 13.79 8.76
C SER A 158 -4.24 12.92 8.66
N ASN A 159 -3.52 13.02 7.55
CA ASN A 159 -2.27 12.26 7.36
C ASN A 159 -1.16 12.68 8.33
N ALA A 160 -1.00 13.98 8.57
CA ALA A 160 -0.04 14.49 9.55
C ALA A 160 -0.38 14.01 10.98
N ALA A 161 -1.69 13.93 11.30
CA ALA A 161 -2.16 13.44 12.58
C ALA A 161 -1.83 11.95 12.79
N PHE A 162 -1.96 11.10 11.75
CA PHE A 162 -1.52 9.70 11.83
C PHE A 162 -0.06 9.59 12.25
N ASN A 163 0.83 10.30 11.57
CA ASN A 163 2.25 10.26 11.86
C ASN A 163 2.56 10.80 13.27
N ALA A 164 1.94 11.92 13.66
CA ALA A 164 2.15 12.51 14.97
C ALA A 164 1.65 11.61 16.10
N ILE A 165 0.51 10.95 15.94
CA ILE A 165 -0.04 10.02 16.94
C ILE A 165 0.80 8.74 17.01
N MET A 166 1.23 8.21 15.87
CA MET A 166 2.12 7.05 15.81
C MET A 166 3.42 7.34 16.56
N GLU A 167 4.06 8.46 16.24
CA GLU A 167 5.28 8.92 16.89
C GLU A 167 5.07 9.16 18.41
N ASP A 168 3.96 9.81 18.80
CA ASP A 168 3.62 10.05 20.20
C ASP A 168 3.36 8.77 20.99
N THR A 169 2.68 7.79 20.39
CA THR A 169 2.21 6.59 21.10
C THR A 169 3.26 5.49 21.11
N TYR A 170 3.85 5.19 19.97
CA TYR A 170 4.72 4.03 19.75
C TYR A 170 6.16 4.38 19.37
N GLY A 171 6.44 5.63 18.94
CA GLY A 171 7.66 6.00 18.22
C GLY A 171 7.56 5.66 16.74
N ALA A 172 8.40 6.26 15.90
CA ALA A 172 8.33 6.10 14.44
C ALA A 172 8.49 4.64 13.97
N ASN A 173 9.27 3.84 14.72
CA ASN A 173 9.52 2.42 14.44
C ASN A 173 9.19 1.54 15.68
N GLY A 174 8.31 1.99 16.55
CA GLY A 174 7.89 1.27 17.73
C GLY A 174 8.83 1.38 18.94
N GLU A 175 9.77 2.34 18.97
CA GLU A 175 10.79 2.48 20.02
C GLU A 175 10.22 2.66 21.42
N LYS A 176 8.95 3.09 21.53
CA LYS A 176 8.25 3.25 22.81
C LYS A 176 7.57 1.99 23.29
N LEU A 177 7.47 0.94 22.47
CA LEU A 177 7.01 -0.36 22.93
C LEU A 177 8.09 -1.04 23.76
N SER A 178 7.70 -1.60 24.90
CA SER A 178 8.60 -2.43 25.67
C SER A 178 8.90 -3.76 24.92
N GLU A 179 10.06 -4.35 25.17
CA GLU A 179 10.41 -5.67 24.65
C GLU A 179 9.34 -6.72 24.99
N ALA A 180 8.82 -6.66 26.23
CA ALA A 180 7.77 -7.58 26.68
C ALA A 180 6.46 -7.44 25.90
N ASP A 181 6.07 -6.20 25.54
CA ASP A 181 4.85 -5.96 24.77
C ASP A 181 5.02 -6.44 23.32
N VAL A 182 6.19 -6.21 22.71
CA VAL A 182 6.51 -6.73 21.36
C VAL A 182 6.48 -8.24 21.33
N LEU A 183 7.12 -8.90 22.30
CA LEU A 183 7.14 -10.37 22.37
C LEU A 183 5.75 -10.96 22.66
N ALA A 184 4.95 -10.30 23.50
CA ALA A 184 3.56 -10.72 23.75
C ALA A 184 2.74 -10.65 22.47
N TRP A 185 2.79 -9.50 21.78
CA TRP A 185 2.12 -9.32 20.49
C TRP A 185 2.57 -10.33 19.44
N ALA A 186 3.90 -10.57 19.33
CA ALA A 186 4.45 -11.50 18.35
C ALA A 186 4.00 -12.95 18.61
N ASN A 187 3.92 -13.36 19.88
CA ASN A 187 3.40 -14.67 20.25
C ASN A 187 1.91 -14.82 19.95
N ASP A 188 1.11 -13.76 20.21
CA ASP A 188 -0.33 -13.75 19.90
C ASP A 188 -0.60 -13.78 18.38
N ASN A 189 0.37 -13.34 17.58
CA ASN A 189 0.33 -13.31 16.11
C ASN A 189 1.18 -14.42 15.47
N ASN A 190 1.50 -15.48 16.21
CA ASN A 190 2.19 -16.68 15.73
C ASN A 190 3.57 -16.45 15.09
N TYR A 191 4.27 -15.37 15.45
CA TYR A 191 5.63 -15.16 14.95
C TYR A 191 6.60 -16.21 15.47
N VAL A 192 7.51 -16.61 14.60
CA VAL A 192 8.62 -17.51 14.91
C VAL A 192 9.92 -16.96 14.34
N ARG A 193 11.05 -17.28 15.00
CA ARG A 193 12.40 -16.98 14.49
C ARG A 193 13.20 -18.22 14.34
N CYS A 194 13.80 -18.44 13.17
CA CYS A 194 14.70 -19.55 12.96
C CYS A 194 15.80 -19.24 11.94
N LYS A 195 16.91 -19.96 12.05
CA LYS A 195 17.91 -20.13 11.01
C LYS A 195 17.72 -21.48 10.35
N HIS A 196 18.22 -21.64 9.14
CA HIS A 196 18.25 -22.96 8.51
C HIS A 196 19.44 -23.14 7.59
N ILE A 197 19.78 -24.40 7.36
CA ILE A 197 20.72 -24.84 6.35
C ILE A 197 19.90 -25.52 5.26
N LEU A 198 19.96 -25.01 4.03
CA LEU A 198 19.25 -25.55 2.88
C LEU A 198 20.20 -26.36 2.00
N PHE A 199 19.78 -27.56 1.68
CA PHE A 199 20.38 -28.43 0.69
C PHE A 199 19.44 -28.52 -0.50
N LEU A 200 19.71 -27.78 -1.57
CA LEU A 200 18.86 -27.71 -2.74
C LEU A 200 18.71 -29.06 -3.43
N THR A 201 17.51 -29.37 -3.89
CA THR A 201 17.19 -30.51 -4.76
C THR A 201 16.79 -30.11 -6.16
N LYS A 202 17.19 -28.88 -6.55
CA LYS A 202 17.01 -28.31 -7.87
C LYS A 202 18.37 -28.11 -8.53
N ASN A 203 18.42 -28.30 -9.85
CA ASN A 203 19.56 -27.96 -10.70
C ASN A 203 19.65 -26.45 -10.94
N ASP A 204 20.77 -25.95 -11.43
CA ASP A 204 20.99 -24.52 -11.75
C ASP A 204 19.98 -23.95 -12.77
N ASP A 205 19.38 -24.79 -13.58
CA ASP A 205 18.33 -24.43 -14.53
C ASP A 205 16.90 -24.47 -13.94
N GLY A 206 16.78 -24.75 -12.64
CA GLY A 206 15.52 -24.82 -11.90
C GLY A 206 14.75 -26.16 -12.06
N THR A 207 15.28 -27.11 -12.81
CA THR A 207 14.70 -28.47 -12.91
C THR A 207 14.96 -29.30 -11.66
N ASP A 208 14.09 -30.27 -11.38
CA ASP A 208 14.32 -31.19 -10.28
C ASP A 208 15.53 -32.10 -10.56
N MET A 209 16.32 -32.36 -9.52
CA MET A 209 17.33 -33.41 -9.52
C MET A 209 16.69 -34.78 -9.65
N THR A 210 17.45 -35.77 -10.15
CA THR A 210 17.04 -37.17 -10.17
C THR A 210 16.94 -37.74 -8.76
N ASP A 211 16.24 -38.88 -8.59
CA ASP A 211 16.10 -39.54 -7.28
C ASP A 211 17.44 -39.96 -6.71
N GLU A 212 18.40 -40.36 -7.55
CA GLU A 212 19.74 -40.70 -7.15
C GLU A 212 20.51 -39.47 -6.64
N GLU A 213 20.43 -38.32 -7.31
CA GLU A 213 21.06 -37.09 -6.88
C GLU A 213 20.40 -36.57 -5.59
N LYS A 214 19.06 -36.57 -5.47
CA LYS A 214 18.35 -36.23 -4.24
C LYS A 214 18.80 -37.13 -3.04
N ALA A 215 19.05 -38.40 -3.28
CA ALA A 215 19.51 -39.31 -2.26
C ALA A 215 20.94 -38.96 -1.73
N GLU A 216 21.83 -38.49 -2.60
CA GLU A 216 23.16 -38.03 -2.18
C GLU A 216 23.08 -36.71 -1.39
N VAL A 217 22.25 -35.73 -1.85
CA VAL A 217 21.97 -34.49 -1.14
C VAL A 217 21.38 -34.77 0.26
N ARG A 218 20.43 -35.71 0.35
CA ARG A 218 19.85 -36.12 1.63
C ARG A 218 20.88 -36.66 2.58
N LYS A 219 21.78 -37.48 2.07
CA LYS A 219 22.87 -38.08 2.90
C LYS A 219 23.85 -37.01 3.40
N GLU A 220 24.10 -35.98 2.62
CA GLU A 220 24.86 -34.79 3.05
C GLU A 220 24.13 -34.06 4.19
N ALA A 221 22.85 -33.80 4.05
CA ALA A 221 22.02 -33.22 5.09
C ALA A 221 22.02 -34.11 6.38
N GLU A 222 21.92 -35.43 6.25
CA GLU A 222 21.99 -36.37 7.37
C GLU A 222 23.34 -36.28 8.09
N THR A 223 24.43 -36.19 7.34
CA THR A 223 25.79 -36.07 7.92
C THR A 223 25.95 -34.74 8.68
N THR A 224 25.47 -33.66 8.11
CA THR A 224 25.48 -32.34 8.74
C THR A 224 24.63 -32.31 10.01
N LEU A 225 23.45 -32.93 9.98
CA LEU A 225 22.58 -33.04 11.15
C LEU A 225 23.26 -33.86 12.29
N GLU A 226 23.92 -34.96 11.96
CA GLU A 226 24.67 -35.76 12.95
C GLU A 226 25.81 -34.95 13.57
N GLU A 227 26.53 -34.14 12.77
CA GLU A 227 27.59 -33.24 13.27
C GLU A 227 27.01 -32.22 14.28
N LEU A 228 25.93 -31.52 13.92
CA LEU A 228 25.30 -30.52 14.77
C LEU A 228 24.75 -31.12 16.06
N ARG A 229 24.11 -32.28 15.99
CA ARG A 229 23.58 -32.98 17.17
C ARG A 229 24.68 -33.43 18.13
N ALA A 230 25.85 -33.75 17.63
CA ALA A 230 26.98 -34.06 18.48
C ALA A 230 27.46 -32.86 19.31
N LEU A 231 27.11 -31.64 18.91
CA LEU A 231 27.44 -30.38 19.58
C LEU A 231 26.32 -29.83 20.48
N GLU A 232 25.13 -30.42 20.51
CA GLU A 232 23.96 -29.92 21.28
C GLU A 232 24.24 -29.68 22.77
N SER A 233 25.20 -30.41 23.37
CA SER A 233 25.59 -30.21 24.77
C SER A 233 26.36 -28.90 25.01
N ASP A 234 26.93 -28.30 23.97
CA ASP A 234 27.61 -27.00 23.98
C ASP A 234 26.92 -26.07 22.98
N ARG A 235 25.90 -25.34 23.44
CA ARG A 235 25.07 -24.44 22.62
C ARG A 235 25.89 -23.42 21.86
N GLU A 236 26.90 -22.80 22.48
CA GLU A 236 27.71 -21.76 21.85
C GLU A 236 28.48 -22.34 20.65
N THR A 237 29.13 -23.48 20.84
CA THR A 237 29.85 -24.18 19.78
C THR A 237 28.88 -24.65 18.67
N MET A 238 27.73 -25.19 19.05
CA MET A 238 26.71 -25.65 18.09
C MET A 238 26.20 -24.50 17.23
N MET A 239 25.82 -23.34 17.82
CA MET A 239 25.36 -22.17 17.09
C MET A 239 26.44 -21.61 16.17
N ALA A 240 27.68 -21.51 16.63
CA ALA A 240 28.77 -21.03 15.79
C ALA A 240 29.00 -21.97 14.58
N ARG A 241 28.90 -23.28 14.79
CA ARG A 241 29.04 -24.26 13.70
C ARG A 241 27.85 -24.21 12.75
N PHE A 242 26.64 -23.99 13.28
CA PHE A 242 25.44 -23.79 12.47
C PHE A 242 25.58 -22.58 11.55
N ASP A 243 26.08 -21.45 12.06
CA ASP A 243 26.31 -20.23 11.29
C ASP A 243 27.38 -20.41 10.20
N GLU A 244 28.44 -21.16 10.45
CA GLU A 244 29.43 -21.52 9.44
C GLU A 244 28.80 -22.33 8.31
N LEU A 245 28.06 -23.39 8.64
CA LEU A 245 27.40 -24.25 7.66
C LEU A 245 26.29 -23.51 6.88
N MET A 246 25.53 -22.64 7.56
CA MET A 246 24.53 -21.81 6.93
C MET A 246 25.14 -20.84 5.91
N ALA A 247 26.33 -20.29 6.20
CA ALA A 247 27.05 -19.40 5.28
C ALA A 247 27.56 -20.09 4.01
N GLU A 248 27.74 -21.42 4.07
CA GLU A 248 28.16 -22.28 2.94
C GLU A 248 26.96 -22.88 2.20
N ALA A 249 25.72 -22.73 2.74
CA ALA A 249 24.51 -23.31 2.19
C ALA A 249 23.93 -22.50 1.02
N ASP A 250 23.00 -23.12 0.30
CA ASP A 250 22.46 -22.63 -0.97
C ASP A 250 21.31 -21.62 -0.84
N ASP A 251 20.98 -21.15 0.38
CA ASP A 251 19.90 -20.17 0.54
C ASP A 251 20.38 -18.71 0.38
N PRO A 252 20.07 -18.05 -0.75
CA PRO A 252 20.43 -16.65 -0.95
C PRO A 252 19.68 -15.70 -0.01
N GLY A 253 18.53 -16.14 0.55
CA GLY A 253 17.74 -15.36 1.50
C GLY A 253 18.47 -15.08 2.81
N MET A 254 19.31 -16.00 3.26
CA MET A 254 20.11 -15.83 4.47
C MET A 254 21.12 -14.68 4.40
N THR A 255 21.48 -14.23 3.20
CA THR A 255 22.30 -13.02 3.03
C THR A 255 21.58 -11.76 3.56
N ASN A 256 20.25 -11.69 3.40
CA ASN A 256 19.44 -10.59 3.89
C ASN A 256 19.04 -10.77 5.37
N PHE A 257 19.02 -12.01 5.87
CA PHE A 257 18.59 -12.40 7.20
C PHE A 257 19.64 -13.23 7.95
N PRO A 258 20.89 -12.74 8.12
CA PRO A 258 21.97 -13.52 8.73
C PRO A 258 21.68 -13.92 10.18
N ASP A 259 20.81 -13.17 10.85
CA ASP A 259 20.36 -13.45 12.23
C ASP A 259 19.12 -14.35 12.30
N GLY A 260 18.68 -14.87 11.15
CA GLY A 260 17.53 -15.74 10.99
C GLY A 260 16.29 -15.00 10.47
N TYR A 261 15.37 -15.78 9.91
CA TYR A 261 14.05 -15.32 9.48
C TYR A 261 13.13 -15.13 10.69
N ILE A 262 12.43 -14.01 10.74
CA ILE A 262 11.28 -13.80 11.62
C ILE A 262 10.05 -13.72 10.71
N PHE A 263 9.12 -14.64 10.90
CA PHE A 263 7.94 -14.77 10.05
C PHE A 263 6.73 -15.26 10.86
N THR A 264 5.54 -15.05 10.29
CA THR A 264 4.26 -15.53 10.81
C THR A 264 3.59 -16.48 9.81
N ASP A 265 2.31 -16.82 10.02
CA ASP A 265 1.58 -17.79 9.21
C ASP A 265 1.56 -17.41 7.72
N ASP A 266 1.62 -18.41 6.86
CA ASP A 266 1.53 -18.32 5.39
C ASP A 266 2.67 -17.50 4.71
N GLN A 267 3.76 -17.22 5.41
CA GLN A 267 4.90 -16.48 4.85
C GLN A 267 6.02 -17.40 4.31
N MET A 268 6.04 -18.66 4.71
CA MET A 268 6.98 -19.67 4.24
C MET A 268 6.21 -20.87 3.65
N VAL A 269 6.93 -21.81 3.04
CA VAL A 269 6.30 -23.09 2.64
C VAL A 269 5.88 -23.88 3.88
N GLN A 270 4.72 -24.52 3.79
CA GLN A 270 4.05 -25.14 4.94
C GLN A 270 4.94 -26.11 5.72
N GLU A 271 5.70 -26.95 5.01
CA GLU A 271 6.58 -27.94 5.64
C GLU A 271 7.68 -27.28 6.49
N PHE A 272 8.19 -26.12 6.02
CA PHE A 272 9.17 -25.34 6.75
C PHE A 272 8.56 -24.67 7.99
N GLU A 273 7.37 -24.07 7.84
CA GLU A 273 6.65 -23.46 8.96
C GLU A 273 6.34 -24.49 10.04
N ASP A 274 5.78 -25.63 9.67
CA ASP A 274 5.46 -26.71 10.59
C ASP A 274 6.72 -27.21 11.31
N GLY A 275 7.81 -27.39 10.57
CA GLY A 275 9.10 -27.77 11.12
C GLY A 275 9.64 -26.78 12.13
N ALA A 276 9.62 -25.48 11.81
CA ALA A 276 10.09 -24.42 12.70
C ALA A 276 9.22 -24.25 13.95
N ARG A 277 7.89 -24.38 13.80
CA ARG A 277 6.93 -24.22 14.91
C ARG A 277 6.96 -25.38 15.90
N ALA A 278 7.34 -26.58 15.45
CA ALA A 278 7.43 -27.77 16.32
C ALA A 278 8.60 -27.71 17.30
N LEU A 279 9.57 -26.83 17.09
CA LEU A 279 10.81 -26.73 17.87
C LEU A 279 10.66 -25.82 19.09
N ALA A 280 11.33 -26.16 20.16
CA ALA A 280 11.62 -25.21 21.24
C ALA A 280 12.81 -24.32 20.87
N ASP A 281 12.98 -23.21 21.60
CA ASP A 281 14.15 -22.34 21.41
C ASP A 281 15.47 -23.09 21.56
N TYR A 282 16.35 -22.88 20.57
CA TYR A 282 17.67 -23.52 20.43
C TYR A 282 17.61 -25.00 20.09
N GLU A 283 16.47 -25.54 19.72
CA GLU A 283 16.31 -26.89 19.22
C GLU A 283 16.55 -26.94 17.71
N ILE A 284 17.19 -28.07 17.26
CA ILE A 284 17.44 -28.35 15.85
C ILE A 284 16.42 -29.39 15.37
N SER A 285 15.85 -29.17 14.20
CA SER A 285 14.87 -30.07 13.59
C SER A 285 15.50 -31.42 13.16
N ASP A 286 14.67 -32.42 12.92
CA ASP A 286 14.95 -33.43 11.93
C ASP A 286 15.03 -32.79 10.54
N ILE A 287 15.43 -33.55 9.52
CA ILE A 287 15.44 -33.08 8.15
C ILE A 287 14.00 -32.81 7.71
N VAL A 288 13.72 -31.56 7.36
CA VAL A 288 12.44 -31.12 6.80
C VAL A 288 12.57 -31.07 5.28
N GLU A 289 11.70 -31.79 4.57
CA GLU A 289 11.67 -31.81 3.11
C GLU A 289 10.61 -30.85 2.58
N SER A 290 10.99 -29.99 1.63
CA SER A 290 10.09 -29.07 0.95
C SER A 290 10.29 -29.12 -0.57
N SER A 291 9.54 -28.32 -1.31
CA SER A 291 9.70 -28.17 -2.76
C SER A 291 11.05 -27.57 -3.19
N TYR A 292 11.82 -27.00 -2.27
CA TYR A 292 13.16 -26.45 -2.51
C TYR A 292 14.27 -27.47 -2.25
N GLY A 293 14.08 -28.33 -1.26
CA GLY A 293 15.08 -29.32 -0.86
C GLY A 293 14.94 -29.75 0.58
N TYR A 294 16.06 -30.10 1.21
CA TYR A 294 16.13 -30.54 2.59
C TYR A 294 16.62 -29.40 3.48
N HIS A 295 15.92 -29.16 4.58
CA HIS A 295 16.23 -28.10 5.55
C HIS A 295 16.62 -28.72 6.89
N ILE A 296 17.65 -28.18 7.52
CA ILE A 296 17.93 -28.33 8.94
C ILE A 296 17.63 -27.01 9.59
N ILE A 297 16.64 -26.98 10.47
CA ILE A 297 16.09 -25.72 11.05
C ILE A 297 16.57 -25.60 12.49
N LEU A 298 17.09 -24.43 12.88
CA LEU A 298 17.43 -24.07 14.26
C LEU A 298 16.45 -23.00 14.72
N ARG A 299 15.61 -23.34 15.70
CA ARG A 299 14.71 -22.37 16.33
C ARG A 299 15.49 -21.41 17.21
N LEU A 300 15.15 -20.13 17.16
CA LEU A 300 15.72 -19.06 17.99
C LEU A 300 14.63 -18.34 18.77
N PRO A 301 14.95 -17.76 19.94
CA PRO A 301 14.06 -16.80 20.59
C PRO A 301 13.73 -15.65 19.64
N LEU A 302 12.52 -15.13 19.73
CA LEU A 302 12.14 -13.91 19.01
C LEU A 302 13.04 -12.74 19.45
N ASP A 303 13.38 -11.89 18.50
CA ASP A 303 14.17 -10.69 18.70
C ASP A 303 13.29 -9.48 18.30
N PRO A 304 12.91 -8.61 19.25
CA PRO A 304 12.10 -7.44 18.96
C PRO A 304 12.67 -6.51 17.90
N ASP A 305 13.98 -6.44 17.80
CA ASP A 305 14.69 -5.58 16.87
C ASP A 305 15.22 -6.35 15.63
N GLY A 306 14.92 -7.66 15.55
CA GLY A 306 15.22 -8.51 14.41
C GLY A 306 14.32 -8.19 13.21
N LYS A 307 14.87 -8.39 12.00
CA LYS A 307 14.16 -8.15 10.73
C LYS A 307 13.11 -9.22 10.48
N THR A 308 11.91 -8.78 10.12
CA THR A 308 10.82 -9.62 9.62
C THR A 308 10.85 -9.72 8.09
N LEU A 309 9.99 -10.54 7.51
CA LEU A 309 9.78 -10.59 6.05
C LEU A 309 8.94 -9.43 5.52
N SER A 310 8.33 -8.63 6.40
CA SER A 310 7.59 -7.44 6.03
C SER A 310 8.51 -6.35 5.52
N GLN A 311 8.09 -5.66 4.45
CA GLN A 311 8.85 -4.54 3.90
C GLN A 311 8.07 -3.24 4.05
N ASP A 312 8.77 -2.18 4.40
CA ASP A 312 8.24 -0.84 4.33
C ASP A 312 7.93 -0.49 2.87
N SER A 313 6.66 -0.21 2.56
CA SER A 313 6.19 0.01 1.19
C SER A 313 6.74 1.29 0.53
N GLY A 314 7.40 2.18 1.30
CA GLY A 314 7.98 3.42 0.78
C GLY A 314 9.48 3.33 0.52
N THR A 315 10.21 2.61 1.36
CA THR A 315 11.65 2.44 1.25
C THR A 315 12.04 1.10 0.63
N GLY A 316 11.19 0.07 0.76
CA GLY A 316 11.50 -1.31 0.41
C GLY A 316 12.43 -2.01 1.43
N ASP A 317 12.78 -1.32 2.52
CA ASP A 317 13.61 -1.89 3.58
C ASP A 317 12.79 -2.90 4.42
N TYR A 318 13.43 -3.95 4.90
CA TYR A 318 12.78 -4.90 5.81
C TYR A 318 12.51 -4.24 7.17
N MET A 319 11.30 -4.46 7.68
CA MET A 319 10.87 -3.94 8.98
C MET A 319 11.45 -4.76 10.13
N THR A 320 11.48 -4.19 11.31
CA THR A 320 11.76 -4.94 12.54
C THR A 320 10.45 -5.49 13.13
N LEU A 321 10.54 -6.54 13.93
CA LEU A 321 9.38 -7.09 14.64
C LEU A 321 8.68 -6.04 15.51
N ARG A 322 9.46 -5.14 16.12
CA ARG A 322 8.96 -3.99 16.88
C ARG A 322 8.16 -3.01 16.02
N ALA A 323 8.64 -2.72 14.81
CA ALA A 323 7.95 -1.84 13.87
C ALA A 323 6.65 -2.47 13.34
N ASP A 324 6.67 -3.78 13.05
CA ASP A 324 5.46 -4.53 12.68
C ASP A 324 4.40 -4.47 13.79
N ALA A 325 4.83 -4.75 15.04
CA ALA A 325 3.95 -4.67 16.19
C ALA A 325 3.35 -3.27 16.37
N ALA A 326 4.17 -2.22 16.27
CA ALA A 326 3.72 -0.85 16.42
C ALA A 326 2.72 -0.45 15.33
N ASN A 327 2.98 -0.84 14.08
CA ASN A 327 2.09 -0.55 12.96
C ASN A 327 0.73 -1.24 13.11
N GLU A 328 0.72 -2.51 13.50
CA GLU A 328 -0.54 -3.24 13.68
C GLU A 328 -1.34 -2.71 14.87
N LEU A 329 -0.70 -2.48 16.01
CA LEU A 329 -1.35 -1.91 17.19
C LEU A 329 -1.91 -0.52 16.90
N PHE A 330 -1.17 0.30 16.14
CA PHE A 330 -1.64 1.60 15.70
C PHE A 330 -2.83 1.50 14.75
N ASN A 331 -2.76 0.63 13.75
CA ASN A 331 -3.84 0.40 12.81
C ASN A 331 -5.12 -0.08 13.52
N ASN A 332 -4.99 -1.00 14.48
CA ASN A 332 -6.12 -1.50 15.27
C ASN A 332 -6.75 -0.37 16.10
N MET A 333 -5.92 0.45 16.77
CA MET A 333 -6.39 1.62 17.51
C MET A 333 -7.14 2.61 16.61
N LEU A 334 -6.63 2.84 15.41
CA LEU A 334 -7.23 3.73 14.42
C LEU A 334 -8.56 3.21 13.89
N ILE A 335 -8.61 1.91 13.57
CA ILE A 335 -9.84 1.23 13.15
C ILE A 335 -10.91 1.34 14.25
N ASP A 336 -10.53 1.14 15.51
CA ASP A 336 -11.45 1.28 16.64
C ASP A 336 -12.01 2.70 16.76
N TRP A 337 -11.18 3.73 16.60
CA TRP A 337 -11.67 5.12 16.62
C TRP A 337 -12.62 5.41 15.47
N ILE A 338 -12.30 4.97 14.27
CA ILE A 338 -13.13 5.18 13.08
C ILE A 338 -14.46 4.43 13.20
N ASN A 339 -14.43 3.18 13.66
CA ASN A 339 -15.64 2.37 13.80
C ASN A 339 -16.57 2.92 14.89
N ASN A 340 -16.01 3.42 15.99
CA ASN A 340 -16.78 3.99 17.09
C ASN A 340 -17.19 5.46 16.89
N ALA A 341 -16.73 6.11 15.81
CA ALA A 341 -17.12 7.48 15.51
C ALA A 341 -18.57 7.54 15.01
N GLU A 342 -19.31 8.54 15.49
CA GLU A 342 -20.70 8.77 15.11
C GLU A 342 -20.81 9.87 14.05
N VAL A 343 -21.56 9.61 12.98
CA VAL A 343 -21.90 10.60 11.95
C VAL A 343 -23.31 11.10 12.21
N GLU A 344 -23.46 12.39 12.40
CA GLU A 344 -24.76 13.06 12.51
C GLU A 344 -25.01 13.90 11.26
N TRP A 345 -25.88 13.45 10.39
CA TRP A 345 -26.30 14.22 9.21
C TRP A 345 -27.16 15.43 9.59
N LYS A 346 -26.99 16.53 8.89
CA LYS A 346 -27.81 17.75 9.06
C LYS A 346 -28.90 17.78 7.99
N GLY A 347 -30.14 18.09 8.40
CA GLY A 347 -31.27 18.14 7.47
C GLY A 347 -31.41 16.84 6.65
N ASP A 348 -31.64 16.99 5.35
CA ASP A 348 -31.91 15.88 4.44
C ASP A 348 -30.64 15.32 3.75
N PHE A 349 -29.43 15.77 4.14
CA PHE A 349 -28.20 15.35 3.48
C PHE A 349 -27.94 13.84 3.61
N GLY A 350 -28.31 13.21 4.75
CA GLY A 350 -28.17 11.78 4.96
C GLY A 350 -29.11 10.92 4.09
N THR A 351 -30.10 11.52 3.47
CA THR A 351 -31.08 10.84 2.58
C THR A 351 -31.04 11.40 1.14
N MET A 352 -30.01 12.13 0.79
CA MET A 352 -29.84 12.72 -0.53
C MET A 352 -29.85 11.64 -1.62
N ASP A 353 -30.64 11.86 -2.66
CA ASP A 353 -30.66 11.01 -3.86
C ASP A 353 -29.53 11.42 -4.81
N TYR A 354 -28.59 10.52 -5.07
CA TYR A 354 -27.43 10.80 -5.92
C TYR A 354 -27.81 10.86 -7.40
N ASN A 355 -28.86 10.17 -7.87
CA ASN A 355 -29.37 10.36 -9.23
C ASN A 355 -29.91 11.78 -9.41
N GLU A 356 -30.64 12.30 -8.41
CA GLU A 356 -31.10 13.68 -8.41
C GLU A 356 -29.94 14.69 -8.27
N LEU A 357 -28.93 14.36 -7.48
CA LEU A 357 -27.73 15.20 -7.31
C LEU A 357 -27.05 15.48 -8.65
N PHE A 358 -26.87 14.47 -9.49
CA PHE A 358 -26.21 14.56 -10.79
C PHE A 358 -27.15 14.85 -11.97
N THR A 359 -28.42 15.14 -11.72
CA THR A 359 -29.34 15.56 -12.76
C THR A 359 -29.13 17.06 -13.08
N LEU A 360 -28.87 17.34 -14.35
CA LEU A 360 -28.78 18.72 -14.79
C LEU A 360 -30.13 19.43 -14.63
N PRO A 361 -30.17 20.69 -14.16
CA PRO A 361 -31.39 21.49 -14.17
C PRO A 361 -31.88 21.66 -15.62
N GLU A 362 -33.20 21.59 -15.82
CA GLU A 362 -33.79 21.84 -17.13
C GLU A 362 -33.35 23.22 -17.66
N GLU A 363 -32.71 23.27 -18.84
CA GLU A 363 -32.04 24.45 -19.36
C GLU A 363 -32.99 25.62 -19.68
N PRO A 364 -32.49 26.84 -19.44
CA PRO A 364 -32.64 27.92 -20.41
C PRO A 364 -31.39 27.98 -21.32
N ALA A 365 -31.59 27.86 -22.63
CA ALA A 365 -30.61 27.64 -23.67
C ALA A 365 -29.21 28.30 -23.53
N ALA A 366 -28.19 27.45 -23.62
CA ALA A 366 -26.80 27.51 -24.09
C ALA A 366 -25.93 28.78 -23.97
N LYS A 367 -24.73 28.57 -23.31
CA LYS A 367 -23.46 29.16 -23.75
C LYS A 367 -22.33 28.16 -23.47
N SER A 368 -21.46 27.93 -24.47
CA SER A 368 -20.39 26.93 -24.53
C SER A 368 -19.25 27.21 -23.57
N ALA A 369 -18.77 26.17 -22.85
CA ALA A 369 -17.63 26.19 -21.92
C ALA A 369 -16.36 25.60 -22.55
N ASN A 370 -15.20 26.05 -22.09
CA ASN A 370 -13.86 25.71 -22.61
C ASN A 370 -13.42 24.29 -22.27
N VAL A 371 -13.27 23.44 -23.27
CA VAL A 371 -12.98 22.01 -23.20
C VAL A 371 -11.58 21.69 -22.61
N TRP A 372 -10.63 22.61 -22.66
CA TRP A 372 -9.23 22.34 -22.21
C TRP A 372 -9.04 22.30 -20.70
N MET A 373 -9.95 22.86 -19.93
CA MET A 373 -9.92 22.84 -18.45
C MET A 373 -10.13 21.42 -17.89
N TYR A 374 -10.83 20.57 -18.64
CA TYR A 374 -11.29 19.25 -18.15
C TYR A 374 -10.29 18.11 -18.36
N VAL A 375 -9.32 18.25 -19.27
CA VAL A 375 -8.28 17.23 -19.51
C VAL A 375 -7.30 17.14 -18.31
N ALA A 376 -7.13 18.24 -17.56
CA ALA A 376 -6.27 18.28 -16.38
C ALA A 376 -6.86 17.50 -15.18
N ILE A 377 -8.20 17.37 -15.09
CA ILE A 377 -8.89 16.79 -13.92
C ILE A 377 -8.64 15.29 -13.77
N ALA A 378 -8.63 14.54 -14.87
CA ALA A 378 -8.43 13.09 -14.84
C ALA A 378 -7.02 12.69 -14.34
N ALA A 379 -6.02 13.57 -14.54
CA ALA A 379 -4.66 13.36 -14.07
C ALA A 379 -4.50 13.65 -12.57
N LEU A 380 -5.29 14.59 -12.03
CA LEU A 380 -5.08 15.11 -10.68
C LEU A 380 -5.57 14.18 -9.57
N VAL A 381 -6.71 13.51 -9.78
CA VAL A 381 -7.26 12.54 -8.79
C VAL A 381 -6.28 11.40 -8.51
N VAL A 382 -5.50 10.99 -9.53
CA VAL A 382 -4.45 9.97 -9.39
C VAL A 382 -3.21 10.54 -8.69
N ILE A 383 -2.86 11.81 -8.93
CA ILE A 383 -1.66 12.45 -8.40
C ILE A 383 -1.83 12.79 -6.91
N VAL A 384 -3.01 13.23 -6.47
CA VAL A 384 -3.28 13.53 -5.05
C VAL A 384 -3.22 12.28 -4.18
N ALA A 385 -3.75 11.14 -4.67
CA ALA A 385 -3.64 9.86 -3.96
C ALA A 385 -2.19 9.35 -3.90
N LEU A 386 -1.42 9.53 -4.98
CA LEU A 386 0.01 9.15 -5.03
C LEU A 386 0.91 10.08 -4.22
N ALA A 387 0.63 11.40 -4.20
CA ALA A 387 1.40 12.36 -3.41
C ALA A 387 1.22 12.13 -1.90
N ALA A 388 0.02 11.78 -1.43
CA ALA A 388 -0.22 11.45 -0.03
C ALA A 388 0.54 10.20 0.42
N VAL A 389 0.69 9.20 -0.46
CA VAL A 389 1.47 7.98 -0.19
C VAL A 389 2.98 8.22 -0.25
N LEU A 390 3.45 9.11 -1.13
CA LEU A 390 4.88 9.38 -1.33
C LEU A 390 5.47 10.41 -0.36
N LEU A 391 4.65 11.38 0.14
CA LEU A 391 5.10 12.44 1.04
C LEU A 391 5.07 12.05 2.52
N GLY A 392 4.35 10.98 2.89
CA GLY A 392 4.27 10.47 4.28
C GLY A 392 5.55 9.82 4.81
N ARG A 393 6.64 9.75 4.01
CA ARG A 393 7.82 8.98 4.35
C ARG A 393 9.11 9.75 4.12
N LYS A 394 9.46 10.63 5.09
CA LYS A 394 10.81 11.22 5.17
C LYS A 394 11.72 10.29 5.97
N LYS A 395 12.90 9.96 5.41
CA LYS A 395 14.04 9.41 6.17
C LYS A 395 14.36 10.28 7.37
N PRO A 396 14.67 9.71 8.56
CA PRO A 396 15.24 10.47 9.66
C PRO A 396 16.54 11.12 9.19
N ALA A 397 16.73 12.41 9.49
CA ALA A 397 17.96 13.12 9.20
C ALA A 397 19.11 12.50 10.01
N GLU A 398 20.13 11.98 9.34
CA GLU A 398 21.41 11.67 9.95
C GLU A 398 21.97 12.95 10.59
N THR A 399 22.12 12.92 11.92
CA THR A 399 22.86 13.93 12.66
C THR A 399 24.33 13.77 12.32
N GLU A 400 24.85 14.62 11.44
CA GLU A 400 26.29 14.82 11.31
C GLU A 400 26.84 15.40 12.60
N GLU A 401 27.58 14.63 13.36
CA GLU A 401 28.49 15.12 14.39
C GLU A 401 29.60 15.92 13.72
N THR A 402 29.57 17.25 13.89
CA THR A 402 30.64 18.15 13.51
C THR A 402 31.80 17.99 14.50
N GLU A 403 32.80 17.21 14.12
CA GLU A 403 34.14 17.38 14.71
C GLU A 403 34.82 18.61 14.11
N THR A 404 34.98 19.64 14.96
CA THR A 404 35.84 20.81 14.69
C THR A 404 37.31 20.40 14.80
N SER A 405 38.08 20.54 13.73
CA SER A 405 39.51 20.75 13.84
C SER A 405 39.94 21.84 12.86
N GLU A 406 40.47 22.89 13.46
CA GLU A 406 41.20 24.03 12.89
C GLU A 406 42.42 23.53 12.08
N THR A 407 42.70 24.09 10.95
CA THR A 407 43.86 25.00 10.64
C THR A 407 44.26 24.95 9.18
N ALA A 408 44.47 26.16 8.68
CA ALA A 408 45.49 26.63 7.73
C ALA A 408 45.20 26.63 6.22
N GLU A 409 45.11 27.89 5.77
CA GLU A 409 45.37 28.43 4.44
C GLU A 409 46.50 27.72 3.66
N VAL A 410 46.37 27.66 2.36
CA VAL A 410 47.28 28.26 1.37
C VAL A 410 46.66 28.23 -0.05
N THR A 411 46.75 29.36 -0.66
CA THR A 411 46.46 29.91 -1.98
C THR A 411 46.93 29.16 -3.23
N THR A 412 46.28 29.60 -4.34
CA THR A 412 46.72 29.73 -5.77
C THR A 412 46.43 28.50 -6.67
N ASP A 413 45.87 28.63 -7.78
CA ASP A 413 45.74 29.49 -8.93
C ASP A 413 45.61 28.63 -10.22
N GLU A 414 44.74 29.07 -11.11
CA GLU A 414 44.76 28.94 -12.57
C GLU A 414 44.71 27.64 -13.36
N THR A 415 43.72 27.70 -14.21
CA THR A 415 43.66 27.55 -15.69
C THR A 415 43.28 26.24 -16.34
N GLU A 416 42.13 26.40 -17.02
CA GLU A 416 41.88 26.10 -18.46
C GLU A 416 42.32 24.74 -19.06
N LYS A 417 41.37 23.98 -19.58
CA LYS A 417 41.13 23.85 -21.02
C LYS A 417 40.08 22.82 -21.38
N ALA A 418 39.25 23.23 -22.31
CA ALA A 418 38.29 22.42 -23.08
C ALA A 418 39.03 21.54 -24.12
N GLU A 419 38.36 20.46 -24.53
CA GLU A 419 38.25 19.91 -25.90
C GLU A 419 37.40 18.63 -25.85
N THR A 420 36.25 18.64 -26.41
CA THR A 420 35.65 18.33 -27.72
C THR A 420 35.97 16.95 -28.32
N VAL A 421 34.84 16.34 -28.82
CA VAL A 421 34.73 15.35 -29.93
C VAL A 421 34.85 13.89 -29.48
N GLU A 422 33.96 12.92 -29.78
CA GLU A 422 33.32 12.63 -31.09
C GLU A 422 32.21 11.58 -30.95
N LYS A 423 31.26 11.62 -31.85
CA LYS A 423 30.18 10.68 -32.16
C LYS A 423 30.71 9.33 -32.67
N THR A 424 30.01 8.24 -32.33
CA THR A 424 29.74 7.10 -33.24
C THR A 424 28.49 6.38 -32.79
N GLU A 425 27.46 6.45 -33.54
CA GLU A 425 26.76 5.53 -34.45
C GLU A 425 26.30 4.19 -33.86
N THR A 426 25.00 4.10 -33.78
CA THR A 426 23.99 3.06 -33.99
C THR A 426 24.43 1.66 -34.37
N GLU A 427 23.94 0.66 -33.67
CA GLU A 427 23.55 -0.64 -34.23
C GLU A 427 22.25 -1.19 -33.61
N ASP A 428 21.44 -1.74 -34.50
CA ASP A 428 20.13 -2.30 -34.41
C ASP A 428 20.00 -3.45 -33.39
N VAL A 429 18.87 -3.50 -32.68
CA VAL A 429 18.37 -4.70 -32.01
C VAL A 429 16.91 -4.93 -32.44
N PRO A 430 16.57 -6.13 -32.93
CA PRO A 430 15.23 -6.40 -33.47
C PRO A 430 14.17 -6.65 -32.37
N GLU A 431 12.98 -6.12 -32.63
CA GLU A 431 11.73 -6.40 -31.96
C GLU A 431 11.40 -7.88 -31.98
N THR A 432 11.04 -8.44 -30.82
CA THR A 432 10.29 -9.69 -30.74
C THR A 432 8.96 -9.42 -30.03
N GLU A 433 7.87 -9.66 -30.76
CA GLU A 433 6.49 -9.66 -30.26
C GLU A 433 6.27 -10.75 -29.20
N PRO A 434 5.42 -10.52 -28.18
CA PRO A 434 4.99 -11.60 -27.29
C PRO A 434 3.76 -12.32 -27.84
N GLU A 435 3.90 -13.62 -27.90
CA GLU A 435 2.94 -14.62 -28.27
C GLU A 435 1.79 -14.72 -27.26
N LYS A 436 0.54 -14.79 -27.78
CA LYS A 436 -0.70 -14.97 -27.00
C LYS A 436 -0.80 -16.39 -26.48
N ALA A 437 -0.86 -16.58 -25.18
CA ALA A 437 -1.35 -17.80 -24.56
C ALA A 437 -2.83 -17.62 -24.19
N ALA A 438 -3.70 -18.42 -24.83
CA ALA A 438 -5.09 -18.58 -24.48
C ALA A 438 -5.20 -19.63 -23.37
N THR A 439 -5.84 -19.30 -22.27
CA THR A 439 -6.27 -20.27 -21.27
C THR A 439 -7.77 -20.48 -21.38
N GLU A 440 -8.14 -21.66 -21.81
CA GLU A 440 -9.49 -22.23 -21.69
C GLU A 440 -9.73 -22.62 -20.23
N THR A 441 -10.80 -22.12 -19.67
CA THR A 441 -11.32 -22.52 -18.36
C THR A 441 -12.42 -23.56 -18.58
N GLU A 442 -12.16 -24.80 -18.21
CA GLU A 442 -13.21 -25.84 -18.04
C GLU A 442 -13.80 -25.70 -16.62
N ALA A 443 -15.13 -25.65 -16.58
CA ALA A 443 -15.93 -25.76 -15.37
C ALA A 443 -16.12 -27.24 -14.96
N PRO A 444 -16.14 -27.59 -13.68
CA PRO A 444 -16.54 -28.92 -13.26
C PRO A 444 -18.05 -29.02 -13.05
N ALA A 445 -18.56 -30.15 -13.51
CA ALA A 445 -19.96 -30.58 -13.52
C ALA A 445 -20.55 -30.82 -12.13
N GLU A 446 -21.86 -30.56 -12.04
CA GLU A 446 -22.74 -30.91 -10.95
C GLU A 446 -22.74 -32.43 -10.70
N ALA A 447 -22.76 -32.84 -9.45
CA ALA A 447 -23.16 -34.16 -9.00
C ALA A 447 -24.28 -34.03 -7.97
N GLU A 448 -25.49 -34.36 -8.43
CA GLU A 448 -26.64 -34.68 -7.58
C GLU A 448 -26.38 -36.00 -6.83
N GLY A 449 -26.85 -36.07 -5.57
CA GLY A 449 -26.80 -37.31 -4.81
C GLY A 449 -27.47 -37.21 -3.46
N GLU A 450 -28.79 -37.40 -3.51
CA GLU A 450 -29.67 -38.13 -2.60
C GLU A 450 -29.61 -37.98 -1.09
N THR A 451 -30.73 -37.49 -0.59
CA THR A 451 -31.28 -37.59 0.77
C THR A 451 -31.39 -39.04 1.25
N LYS A 452 -31.01 -39.30 2.50
CA LYS A 452 -31.67 -40.30 3.37
C LYS A 452 -31.72 -39.80 4.80
N THR A 453 -32.94 -39.61 5.25
CA THR A 453 -33.41 -39.61 6.64
C THR A 453 -33.30 -41.00 7.22
N GLU A 454 -32.84 -41.09 8.48
CA GLU A 454 -33.35 -42.09 9.45
C GLU A 454 -33.14 -41.56 10.87
N GLU A 455 -34.27 -41.65 11.59
CA GLU A 455 -34.47 -41.37 13.01
C GLU A 455 -33.86 -42.48 13.91
N ASP A 456 -33.83 -42.16 15.20
CA ASP A 456 -33.80 -43.01 16.42
C ASP A 456 -32.43 -43.36 17.03
N GLU A 457 -32.14 -42.81 18.14
CA GLU A 457 -32.28 -43.05 19.59
C GLU A 457 -31.47 -42.02 20.41
#